data_15787a31f08850dd5e6382c8527f5cc8
#
_entry.id   15787a31f08850dd5e6382c8527f5cc8
#
_cell.length_a   1.000
_cell.length_b   1.000
_cell.length_c   1.000
_cell.angle_alpha   90.00
_cell.angle_beta   90.00
_cell.angle_gamma   90.00
#
_symmetry.space_group_name_H-M   'P 1'
#
loop_
_entity.id
_entity.type
_entity.pdbx_description
1 polymer ?
#
loop_
_entity_poly.entity_id
_entity_poly.type
_entity_poly.pdbx_seq_one_letter_code
_entity_poly.pdbx_strand_id
1 'polypeptide(L)'
;VRIERWNGDRIRARADGLAALLTDTVAAGASVGFLAPLGHTEAVAWWRERAAAAAAGRLAVWAALDATDRVTGTVSLDFPGKPNSRHRAELVKLMVHRCARGRGLGRRLLTTAERAAAADGRTLLHLDTETGSPAERLYRSAGWTEAGTLPDYAASPAGELRPTTLYYKRLGGRPGG
;
A
#
# COMPACT_ATOMS: atom_id res chain seq x y z
N VAL A 1 10.83 2.64 -15.42
CA VAL A 1 10.20 2.89 -14.12
C VAL A 1 11.22 2.62 -13.03
N ARG A 2 11.52 3.60 -12.19
CA ARG A 2 12.30 3.48 -10.97
C ARG A 2 11.39 3.49 -9.75
N ILE A 3 11.78 2.77 -8.69
CA ILE A 3 11.08 2.75 -7.41
C ILE A 3 12.01 3.34 -6.37
N GLU A 4 11.55 4.35 -5.66
CA GLU A 4 12.30 5.10 -4.65
C GLU A 4 11.59 5.07 -3.31
N ARG A 5 12.36 4.93 -2.21
CA ARG A 5 11.83 5.18 -0.86
C ARG A 5 11.81 6.68 -0.61
N TRP A 6 10.67 7.21 -0.16
CA TRP A 6 10.50 8.62 0.12
C TRP A 6 10.44 8.90 1.62
N ASN A 7 11.17 9.90 2.06
CA ASN A 7 11.05 10.47 3.40
C ASN A 7 9.86 11.44 3.47
N GLY A 8 9.56 11.95 4.68
CA GLY A 8 8.46 12.87 4.90
C GLY A 8 8.51 14.13 4.03
N ASP A 9 9.71 14.71 3.86
CA ASP A 9 9.86 15.93 3.03
C ASP A 9 9.60 15.66 1.55
N ARG A 10 10.08 14.52 1.05
CA ARG A 10 9.81 14.11 -0.34
C ARG A 10 8.32 13.83 -0.56
N ILE A 11 7.66 13.16 0.39
CA ILE A 11 6.20 12.93 0.33
C ILE A 11 5.46 14.25 0.29
N ARG A 12 5.82 15.22 1.14
CA ARG A 12 5.19 16.55 1.21
C ARG A 12 5.41 17.33 -0.08
N ALA A 13 6.62 17.34 -0.62
CA ALA A 13 6.98 18.03 -1.86
C ALA A 13 6.30 17.43 -3.09
N ARG A 14 5.98 16.13 -3.08
CA ARG A 14 5.40 15.37 -4.19
C ARG A 14 3.97 14.91 -3.90
N ALA A 15 3.29 15.52 -2.93
CA ALA A 15 1.94 15.14 -2.51
C ALA A 15 0.92 15.23 -3.66
N ASP A 16 1.07 16.19 -4.58
CA ASP A 16 0.20 16.32 -5.76
C ASP A 16 0.26 15.09 -6.68
N GLY A 17 1.45 14.55 -6.93
CA GLY A 17 1.62 13.34 -7.74
C GLY A 17 1.05 12.09 -7.08
N LEU A 18 1.21 11.97 -5.76
CA LEU A 18 0.59 10.88 -4.98
C LEU A 18 -0.93 11.02 -4.91
N ALA A 19 -1.44 12.26 -4.80
CA ALA A 19 -2.87 12.55 -4.81
C ALA A 19 -3.50 12.21 -6.16
N ALA A 20 -2.85 12.54 -7.27
CA ALA A 20 -3.31 12.17 -8.60
C ALA A 20 -3.41 10.65 -8.77
N LEU A 21 -2.44 9.88 -8.25
CA LEU A 21 -2.51 8.42 -8.23
C LEU A 21 -3.67 7.91 -7.36
N LEU A 22 -3.88 8.50 -6.18
CA LEU A 22 -4.95 8.10 -5.26
C LEU A 22 -6.33 8.37 -5.88
N THR A 23 -6.55 9.56 -6.42
CA THR A 23 -7.82 9.92 -7.08
C THR A 23 -8.10 9.05 -8.30
N ASP A 24 -7.07 8.74 -9.13
CA ASP A 24 -7.18 7.78 -10.24
C ASP A 24 -7.60 6.38 -9.74
N THR A 25 -7.02 5.94 -8.63
CA THR A 25 -7.29 4.61 -8.05
C THR A 25 -8.73 4.51 -7.53
N VAL A 26 -9.21 5.52 -6.82
CA VAL A 26 -10.60 5.61 -6.32
C VAL A 26 -11.60 5.72 -7.48
N ALA A 27 -11.32 6.58 -8.46
CA ALA A 27 -12.16 6.73 -9.64
C ALA A 27 -12.23 5.44 -10.49
N ALA A 28 -11.22 4.59 -10.42
CA ALA A 28 -11.21 3.27 -11.06
C ALA A 28 -11.97 2.19 -10.24
N GLY A 29 -12.59 2.55 -9.11
CA GLY A 29 -13.37 1.64 -8.29
C GLY A 29 -12.58 0.77 -7.33
N ALA A 30 -11.28 1.01 -7.13
CA ALA A 30 -10.50 0.23 -6.18
C ALA A 30 -10.74 0.67 -4.74
N SER A 31 -10.97 -0.28 -3.84
CA SER A 31 -11.16 -0.04 -2.41
C SER A 31 -9.81 0.21 -1.75
N VAL A 32 -9.54 1.48 -1.45
CA VAL A 32 -8.30 1.93 -0.79
C VAL A 32 -8.57 2.85 0.40
N GLY A 33 -9.79 2.74 0.95
CA GLY A 33 -10.22 3.47 2.15
C GLY A 33 -10.89 4.82 1.87
N PHE A 34 -11.36 5.06 0.63
CA PHE A 34 -12.03 6.30 0.24
C PHE A 34 -13.30 6.03 -0.56
N LEU A 35 -14.28 6.91 -0.42
CA LEU A 35 -15.47 6.94 -1.26
C LEU A 35 -15.23 7.84 -2.49
N ALA A 36 -15.95 7.57 -3.58
CA ALA A 36 -15.95 8.42 -4.75
C ALA A 36 -17.12 9.45 -4.68
N PRO A 37 -16.95 10.68 -5.22
CA PRO A 37 -15.70 11.21 -5.77
C PRO A 37 -14.72 11.66 -4.69
N LEU A 38 -13.44 11.33 -4.82
CA LEU A 38 -12.38 11.86 -3.96
C LEU A 38 -11.78 13.12 -4.60
N GLY A 39 -11.86 14.25 -3.91
CA GLY A 39 -11.30 15.51 -4.36
C GLY A 39 -9.75 15.51 -4.33
N HIS A 40 -9.13 16.16 -5.33
CA HIS A 40 -7.66 16.24 -5.39
C HIS A 40 -7.08 16.94 -4.16
N THR A 41 -7.67 18.05 -3.72
CA THR A 41 -7.24 18.80 -2.52
C THR A 41 -7.29 17.95 -1.27
N GLU A 42 -8.35 17.14 -1.11
CA GLU A 42 -8.50 16.20 0.01
C GLU A 42 -7.40 15.13 -0.03
N ALA A 43 -7.14 14.56 -1.20
CA ALA A 43 -6.08 13.57 -1.41
C ALA A 43 -4.68 14.15 -1.12
N VAL A 44 -4.41 15.40 -1.50
CA VAL A 44 -3.16 16.11 -1.17
C VAL A 44 -3.01 16.28 0.33
N ALA A 45 -4.07 16.74 1.01
CA ALA A 45 -4.08 16.92 2.46
C ALA A 45 -3.79 15.60 3.18
N TRP A 46 -4.44 14.52 2.76
CA TRP A 46 -4.22 13.18 3.31
C TRP A 46 -2.76 12.72 3.17
N TRP A 47 -2.13 12.92 2.01
CA TRP A 47 -0.72 12.56 1.82
C TRP A 47 0.23 13.42 2.65
N ARG A 48 -0.09 14.71 2.85
CA ARG A 48 0.69 15.59 3.73
C ARG A 48 0.65 15.16 5.20
N GLU A 49 -0.48 14.65 5.67
CA GLU A 49 -0.57 14.01 6.99
C GLU A 49 0.29 12.75 7.08
N ARG A 50 0.29 11.90 6.05
CA ARG A 50 1.16 10.71 5.99
C ARG A 50 2.64 11.07 5.98
N ALA A 51 3.03 12.22 5.43
CA ALA A 51 4.41 12.71 5.48
C ALA A 51 4.93 12.88 6.93
N ALA A 52 4.08 13.31 7.85
CA ALA A 52 4.44 13.39 9.27
C ALA A 52 4.67 12.00 9.90
N ALA A 53 3.84 11.02 9.54
CA ALA A 53 4.04 9.64 10.00
C ALA A 53 5.35 9.04 9.45
N ALA A 54 5.68 9.33 8.19
CA ALA A 54 6.93 8.88 7.58
C ALA A 54 8.16 9.54 8.23
N ALA A 55 8.10 10.83 8.52
CA ALA A 55 9.16 11.55 9.24
C ALA A 55 9.39 11.00 10.65
N ALA A 56 8.32 10.54 11.31
CA ALA A 56 8.37 9.93 12.64
C ALA A 56 8.72 8.42 12.63
N GLY A 57 9.04 7.84 11.46
CA GLY A 57 9.39 6.43 11.34
C GLY A 57 8.21 5.45 11.53
N ARG A 58 6.98 5.93 11.55
CA ARG A 58 5.78 5.09 11.68
C ARG A 58 5.22 4.61 10.34
N LEU A 59 5.70 5.18 9.23
CA LEU A 59 5.30 4.82 7.87
C LEU A 59 6.53 4.79 6.97
N ALA A 60 6.64 3.78 6.11
CA ALA A 60 7.59 3.78 5.01
C ALA A 60 6.81 3.80 3.69
N VAL A 61 7.20 4.69 2.77
CA VAL A 61 6.53 4.88 1.49
C VAL A 61 7.51 4.69 0.35
N TRP A 62 7.13 3.90 -0.64
CA TRP A 62 7.85 3.78 -1.92
C TRP A 62 6.95 4.31 -3.04
N ALA A 63 7.52 5.12 -3.91
CA ALA A 63 6.87 5.61 -5.10
C ALA A 63 7.58 5.10 -6.36
N ALA A 64 6.79 4.70 -7.34
CA ALA A 64 7.26 4.34 -8.66
C ALA A 64 7.08 5.53 -9.61
N LEU A 65 8.16 5.88 -10.29
CA LEU A 65 8.23 7.01 -11.22
C LEU A 65 8.48 6.52 -12.64
N ASP A 66 7.77 7.09 -13.60
CA ASP A 66 8.03 6.83 -15.02
C ASP A 66 9.22 7.66 -15.56
N ALA A 67 9.45 7.61 -16.87
CA ALA A 67 10.55 8.34 -17.50
C ALA A 67 10.39 9.87 -17.46
N THR A 68 9.16 10.35 -17.24
CA THR A 68 8.84 11.79 -17.13
C THR A 68 8.71 12.25 -15.68
N ASP A 69 9.18 11.45 -14.74
CA ASP A 69 9.15 11.71 -13.30
C ASP A 69 7.72 11.76 -12.69
N ARG A 70 6.72 11.20 -13.38
CA ARG A 70 5.35 11.10 -12.88
C ARG A 70 5.20 9.90 -11.97
N VAL A 71 4.45 10.07 -10.87
CA VAL A 71 4.09 8.98 -9.95
C VAL A 71 3.11 8.04 -10.64
N THR A 72 3.51 6.80 -10.84
CA THR A 72 2.70 5.76 -11.50
C THR A 72 2.34 4.59 -10.60
N GLY A 73 2.87 4.58 -9.39
CA GLY A 73 2.53 3.59 -8.38
C GLY A 73 3.09 3.92 -7.01
N THR A 74 2.55 3.30 -5.98
CA THR A 74 3.05 3.40 -4.60
C THR A 74 2.75 2.14 -3.82
N VAL A 75 3.50 1.94 -2.75
CA VAL A 75 3.23 0.97 -1.68
C VAL A 75 3.75 1.55 -0.37
N SER A 76 3.08 1.25 0.72
CA SER A 76 3.51 1.69 2.05
C SER A 76 3.53 0.55 3.04
N LEU A 77 4.38 0.67 4.06
CA LEU A 77 4.38 -0.16 5.26
C LEU A 77 4.04 0.72 6.46
N ASP A 78 2.97 0.37 7.16
CA ASP A 78 2.60 0.99 8.43
C ASP A 78 3.18 0.17 9.59
N PHE A 79 3.85 0.84 10.51
CA PHE A 79 4.52 0.21 11.64
C PHE A 79 3.72 0.42 12.92
N PRO A 80 3.31 -0.66 13.61
CA PRO A 80 2.53 -0.53 14.84
C PRO A 80 3.37 0.10 15.95
N GLY A 81 2.74 0.99 16.73
CA GLY A 81 3.39 1.67 17.85
C GLY A 81 3.55 0.83 19.12
N LYS A 82 2.93 -0.35 19.21
CA LYS A 82 2.97 -1.20 20.42
C LYS A 82 4.28 -1.98 20.50
N PRO A 83 4.94 -2.05 21.67
CA PRO A 83 6.22 -2.75 21.85
C PRO A 83 6.18 -4.22 21.45
N ASN A 84 5.09 -4.93 21.72
CA ASN A 84 4.89 -6.34 21.40
C ASN A 84 4.58 -6.63 19.93
N SER A 85 4.53 -5.60 19.08
CA SER A 85 4.17 -5.71 17.66
C SER A 85 5.27 -5.24 16.72
N ARG A 86 6.47 -4.94 17.25
CA ARG A 86 7.58 -4.39 16.45
C ARG A 86 8.12 -5.32 15.38
N HIS A 87 7.87 -6.63 15.51
CA HIS A 87 8.30 -7.64 14.54
C HIS A 87 7.45 -7.68 13.27
N ARG A 88 6.33 -6.93 13.20
CA ARG A 88 5.41 -6.94 12.06
C ARG A 88 5.21 -5.56 11.45
N ALA A 89 4.66 -5.53 10.25
CA ALA A 89 4.16 -4.31 9.60
C ALA A 89 2.91 -4.64 8.79
N GLU A 90 2.09 -3.62 8.57
CA GLU A 90 0.94 -3.69 7.68
C GLU A 90 1.30 -3.12 6.31
N LEU A 91 1.05 -3.87 5.25
CA LEU A 91 1.21 -3.39 3.89
C LEU A 91 -0.07 -2.67 3.45
N VAL A 92 0.07 -1.40 3.13
CA VAL A 92 -1.05 -0.53 2.80
C VAL A 92 -0.77 0.27 1.53
N LYS A 93 -1.82 0.74 0.87
CA LYS A 93 -1.74 1.66 -0.29
C LYS A 93 -0.86 1.13 -1.42
N LEU A 94 -0.96 -0.18 -1.73
CA LEU A 94 -0.41 -0.70 -2.98
C LEU A 94 -1.32 -0.26 -4.13
N MET A 95 -0.89 0.72 -4.87
CA MET A 95 -1.64 1.32 -5.97
C MET A 95 -0.79 1.40 -7.24
N VAL A 96 -1.42 1.19 -8.39
CA VAL A 96 -0.80 1.36 -9.71
C VAL A 96 -1.76 2.14 -10.59
N HIS A 97 -1.31 3.27 -11.12
CA HIS A 97 -2.06 4.10 -12.04
C HIS A 97 -2.52 3.28 -13.25
N ARG A 98 -3.76 3.51 -13.71
CA ARG A 98 -4.38 2.73 -14.80
C ARG A 98 -3.49 2.57 -16.03
N CYS A 99 -2.75 3.62 -16.43
CA CYS A 99 -1.85 3.58 -17.60
C CYS A 99 -0.60 2.69 -17.40
N ALA A 100 -0.26 2.31 -16.16
CA ALA A 100 0.92 1.51 -15.82
C ALA A 100 0.57 0.07 -15.40
N ARG A 101 -0.72 -0.28 -15.39
CA ARG A 101 -1.19 -1.64 -15.05
C ARG A 101 -0.80 -2.66 -16.13
N GLY A 102 -0.85 -3.95 -15.78
CA GLY A 102 -0.54 -5.04 -16.72
C GLY A 102 0.95 -5.22 -17.06
N ARG A 103 1.85 -4.41 -16.47
CA ARG A 103 3.29 -4.42 -16.75
C ARG A 103 4.15 -4.90 -15.57
N GLY A 104 3.55 -5.61 -14.62
CA GLY A 104 4.25 -6.16 -13.46
C GLY A 104 4.63 -5.13 -12.37
N LEU A 105 4.23 -3.85 -12.49
CA LEU A 105 4.63 -2.81 -11.53
C LEU A 105 4.13 -3.09 -10.11
N GLY A 106 2.89 -3.57 -9.94
CA GLY A 106 2.37 -3.95 -8.63
C GLY A 106 3.21 -5.02 -7.94
N ARG A 107 3.66 -6.04 -8.70
CA ARG A 107 4.56 -7.09 -8.21
C ARG A 107 5.91 -6.52 -7.77
N ARG A 108 6.47 -5.61 -8.55
CA ARG A 108 7.75 -4.97 -8.21
C ARG A 108 7.66 -4.14 -6.95
N LEU A 109 6.60 -3.34 -6.79
CA LEU A 109 6.34 -2.56 -5.58
C LEU A 109 6.18 -3.48 -4.35
N LEU A 110 5.36 -4.53 -4.48
CA LEU A 110 5.16 -5.52 -3.42
C LEU A 110 6.48 -6.15 -2.98
N THR A 111 7.27 -6.66 -3.92
CA THR A 111 8.59 -7.26 -3.65
C THR A 111 9.56 -6.25 -3.01
N THR A 112 9.52 -4.98 -3.42
CA THR A 112 10.34 -3.92 -2.81
C THR A 112 9.99 -3.72 -1.33
N ALA A 113 8.70 -3.64 -1.00
CA ALA A 113 8.25 -3.50 0.39
C ALA A 113 8.59 -4.74 1.23
N GLU A 114 8.38 -5.96 0.69
CA GLU A 114 8.73 -7.22 1.37
C GLU A 114 10.22 -7.31 1.70
N ARG A 115 11.08 -6.99 0.73
CA ARG A 115 12.56 -7.00 0.93
C ARG A 115 13.00 -5.95 1.95
N ALA A 116 12.42 -4.75 1.90
CA ALA A 116 12.74 -3.69 2.83
C ALA A 116 12.29 -4.05 4.26
N ALA A 117 11.11 -4.64 4.43
CA ALA A 117 10.64 -5.12 5.72
C ALA A 117 11.56 -6.20 6.31
N ALA A 118 11.98 -7.18 5.49
CA ALA A 118 12.90 -8.23 5.91
C ALA A 118 14.28 -7.65 6.31
N ALA A 119 14.80 -6.70 5.53
CA ALA A 119 16.07 -6.02 5.84
C ALA A 119 16.00 -5.20 7.13
N ASP A 120 14.81 -4.67 7.48
CA ASP A 120 14.52 -3.95 8.73
C ASP A 120 14.20 -4.90 9.91
N GLY A 121 14.41 -6.21 9.74
CA GLY A 121 14.21 -7.22 10.78
C GLY A 121 12.75 -7.58 11.05
N ARG A 122 11.81 -7.21 10.19
CA ARG A 122 10.42 -7.63 10.32
C ARG A 122 10.29 -9.08 9.89
N THR A 123 9.52 -9.84 10.64
CA THR A 123 9.30 -11.29 10.39
C THR A 123 7.89 -11.60 9.89
N LEU A 124 6.98 -10.64 9.97
CA LEU A 124 5.59 -10.81 9.55
C LEU A 124 5.06 -9.54 8.85
N LEU A 125 4.48 -9.73 7.69
CA LEU A 125 3.61 -8.75 7.04
C LEU A 125 2.17 -9.24 7.06
N HIS A 126 1.23 -8.30 7.16
CA HIS A 126 -0.20 -8.55 6.98
C HIS A 126 -0.82 -7.44 6.14
N LEU A 127 -1.96 -7.70 5.58
CA LEU A 127 -2.78 -6.74 4.84
C LEU A 127 -4.24 -7.19 4.83
N ASP A 128 -5.10 -6.28 4.49
CA ASP A 128 -6.47 -6.56 4.09
C ASP A 128 -6.73 -6.08 2.65
N THR A 129 -7.62 -6.73 1.95
CA THR A 129 -7.97 -6.39 0.58
C THR A 129 -9.42 -6.78 0.27
N GLU A 130 -10.10 -6.02 -0.58
CA GLU A 130 -11.45 -6.39 -1.03
C GLU A 130 -11.41 -7.78 -1.69
N THR A 131 -12.29 -8.65 -1.23
CA THR A 131 -12.42 -10.03 -1.72
C THR A 131 -12.76 -10.05 -3.21
N GLY A 132 -12.09 -10.88 -4.00
CA GLY A 132 -12.29 -11.01 -5.45
C GLY A 132 -11.57 -9.93 -6.27
N SER A 133 -10.89 -8.97 -5.65
CA SER A 133 -10.22 -7.87 -6.34
C SER A 133 -9.00 -8.32 -7.17
N PRO A 134 -8.56 -7.50 -8.15
CA PRO A 134 -7.29 -7.75 -8.83
C PRO A 134 -6.08 -7.75 -7.88
N ALA A 135 -6.12 -6.96 -6.81
CA ALA A 135 -5.08 -6.91 -5.79
C ALA A 135 -4.99 -8.24 -5.03
N GLU A 136 -6.12 -8.85 -4.69
CA GLU A 136 -6.15 -10.16 -4.04
C GLU A 136 -5.43 -11.23 -4.88
N ARG A 137 -5.68 -11.27 -6.19
CA ARG A 137 -4.98 -12.20 -7.10
C ARG A 137 -3.48 -11.99 -7.10
N LEU A 138 -3.03 -10.73 -7.01
CA LEU A 138 -1.61 -10.40 -6.90
C LEU A 138 -1.00 -10.98 -5.62
N TYR A 139 -1.65 -10.80 -4.46
CA TYR A 139 -1.15 -11.30 -3.18
C TYR A 139 -1.08 -12.84 -3.17
N ARG A 140 -2.14 -13.52 -3.61
CA ARG A 140 -2.13 -14.99 -3.74
C ARG A 140 -0.96 -15.47 -4.61
N SER A 141 -0.78 -14.88 -5.79
CA SER A 141 0.30 -15.24 -6.71
C SER A 141 1.69 -14.84 -6.20
N ALA A 142 1.78 -13.98 -5.19
CA ALA A 142 3.02 -13.59 -4.51
C ALA A 142 3.35 -14.48 -3.29
N GLY A 143 2.55 -15.52 -3.03
CA GLY A 143 2.77 -16.45 -1.93
C GLY A 143 2.32 -15.90 -0.56
N TRP A 144 1.35 -14.98 -0.53
CA TRP A 144 0.67 -14.59 0.69
C TRP A 144 -0.38 -15.62 1.08
N THR A 145 -0.50 -15.85 2.38
CA THR A 145 -1.44 -16.83 2.96
C THR A 145 -2.72 -16.11 3.39
N GLU A 146 -3.86 -16.65 2.99
CA GLU A 146 -5.17 -16.18 3.45
C GLU A 146 -5.38 -16.55 4.92
N ALA A 147 -5.79 -15.57 5.72
CA ALA A 147 -6.11 -15.75 7.13
C ALA A 147 -7.62 -15.86 7.38
N GLY A 148 -8.44 -15.28 6.54
CA GLY A 148 -9.89 -15.32 6.62
C GLY A 148 -10.56 -14.13 5.97
N THR A 149 -11.87 -14.19 5.84
CA THR A 149 -12.72 -13.17 5.22
C THR A 149 -13.73 -12.61 6.21
N LEU A 150 -13.88 -11.28 6.22
CA LEU A 150 -14.88 -10.57 7.02
C LEU A 150 -15.96 -10.02 6.07
N PRO A 151 -17.25 -10.36 6.29
CA PRO A 151 -18.34 -9.79 5.47
C PRO A 151 -18.55 -8.32 5.81
N ASP A 152 -19.07 -7.54 4.86
CA ASP A 152 -19.50 -6.14 5.03
C ASP A 152 -18.48 -5.23 5.71
N TYR A 153 -17.19 -5.49 5.48
CA TYR A 153 -16.10 -4.88 6.21
C TYR A 153 -15.85 -3.42 5.83
N ALA A 154 -15.94 -3.11 4.54
CA ALA A 154 -15.70 -1.76 4.03
C ALA A 154 -16.62 -1.45 2.86
N ALA A 155 -16.98 -0.17 2.71
CA ALA A 155 -17.67 0.29 1.53
C ALA A 155 -16.70 0.41 0.34
N SER A 156 -17.15 -0.04 -0.83
CA SER A 156 -16.49 0.28 -2.10
C SER A 156 -16.52 1.79 -2.36
N PRO A 157 -15.76 2.34 -3.31
CA PRO A 157 -15.89 3.75 -3.69
C PRO A 157 -17.32 4.18 -4.04
N ALA A 158 -18.16 3.26 -4.52
CA ALA A 158 -19.57 3.50 -4.82
C ALA A 158 -20.52 3.43 -3.60
N GLY A 159 -19.98 3.12 -2.41
CA GLY A 159 -20.74 3.06 -1.16
C GLY A 159 -21.37 1.68 -0.86
N GLU A 160 -21.10 0.66 -1.65
CA GLU A 160 -21.59 -0.69 -1.41
C GLU A 160 -20.70 -1.42 -0.41
N LEU A 161 -21.28 -2.02 0.63
CA LEU A 161 -20.53 -2.86 1.56
C LEU A 161 -19.96 -4.09 0.85
N ARG A 162 -18.69 -4.35 1.06
CA ARG A 162 -17.95 -5.46 0.45
C ARG A 162 -17.17 -6.25 1.51
N PRO A 163 -17.04 -7.56 1.32
CA PRO A 163 -16.19 -8.38 2.16
C PRO A 163 -14.71 -8.06 1.94
N THR A 164 -13.93 -8.24 2.98
CA THR A 164 -12.47 -8.09 2.97
C THR A 164 -11.82 -9.40 3.35
N THR A 165 -10.77 -9.77 2.63
CA THR A 165 -9.94 -10.92 2.95
C THR A 165 -8.62 -10.45 3.57
N LEU A 166 -8.29 -11.03 4.71
CA LEU A 166 -7.03 -10.80 5.41
C LEU A 166 -5.96 -11.74 4.89
N TYR A 167 -4.79 -11.21 4.63
CA TYR A 167 -3.61 -11.96 4.20
C TYR A 167 -2.43 -11.69 5.10
N TYR A 168 -1.55 -12.68 5.23
CA TYR A 168 -0.25 -12.51 5.88
C TYR A 168 0.86 -13.17 5.08
N LYS A 169 2.09 -12.73 5.32
CA LYS A 169 3.30 -13.34 4.79
C LYS A 169 4.39 -13.36 5.86
N ARG A 170 4.91 -14.55 6.18
CA ARG A 170 6.11 -14.66 6.99
C ARG A 170 7.31 -14.30 6.12
N LEU A 171 8.11 -13.36 6.59
CA LEU A 171 9.38 -13.03 5.96
C LEU A 171 10.43 -13.94 6.56
N GLY A 172 11.29 -14.53 5.74
CA GLY A 172 12.30 -15.47 6.20
C GLY A 172 13.24 -14.84 7.24
N GLY A 173 12.89 -15.02 8.51
CA GLY A 173 13.83 -15.04 9.59
C GLY A 173 14.32 -16.49 9.70
N ARG A 174 15.59 -16.71 9.96
CA ARG A 174 16.12 -18.03 10.31
C ARG A 174 15.16 -18.74 11.25
N PRO A 175 14.84 -20.03 11.05
CA PRO A 175 14.22 -20.80 12.11
C PRO A 175 15.18 -20.69 13.30
N GLY A 176 14.73 -20.00 14.33
CA GLY A 176 15.43 -19.94 15.60
C GLY A 176 15.60 -21.38 16.08
N GLY A 177 16.86 -21.74 16.33
CA GLY A 177 17.19 -22.95 17.05
C GLY A 177 16.70 -22.87 18.48
#